data_579dd7a497a20c601aa54135f0a36625
#
_entry.id   579dd7a497a20c601aa54135f0a36625
#
_cell.length_a   1.000
_cell.length_b   1.000
_cell.length_c   1.000
_cell.angle_alpha   90.00
_cell.angle_beta   90.00
_cell.angle_gamma   90.00
#
_symmetry.space_group_name_H-M   'P 1'
#
loop_
_entity.id
_entity.type
_entity.pdbx_description
1 polymer ?
#
loop_
_entity_poly.entity_id
_entity_poly.type
_entity_poly.pdbx_seq_one_letter_code
_entity_poly.pdbx_strand_id
1 'polypeptide(L)'
;MFIDFGSGKGRVLLQASDLPFRKIIGVEFATELHDIAVKNIAIYKGENQKCHQIESVRMDFTQFEIPRDPLVAFLYNPSSEAITFALANNIAKSVAENPRELWVIYVTPNYNVFEGGHPLDLRKVKSVPDKYAIFTNTSKAAAAL
;
A
#
# COMPACT_ATOMS: atom_id res chain seq x y z
N MET A 1 4.75 -7.33 -4.94
CA MET A 1 3.60 -6.59 -5.50
C MET A 1 3.42 -5.25 -4.81
N PHE A 2 2.60 -4.36 -5.36
CA PHE A 2 2.26 -3.07 -4.77
C PHE A 2 0.75 -3.00 -4.53
N ILE A 3 0.33 -2.55 -3.34
CA ILE A 3 -1.09 -2.35 -3.02
C ILE A 3 -1.28 -0.95 -2.43
N ASP A 4 -2.20 -0.17 -3.02
CA ASP A 4 -2.64 1.14 -2.53
C ASP A 4 -3.99 0.99 -1.82
N PHE A 5 -4.00 1.18 -0.52
CA PHE A 5 -5.19 1.09 0.32
C PHE A 5 -5.87 2.46 0.42
N GLY A 6 -6.99 2.61 -0.28
CA GLY A 6 -7.67 3.88 -0.50
C GLY A 6 -7.16 4.56 -1.79
N SER A 7 -7.13 3.81 -2.89
CA SER A 7 -6.46 4.22 -4.14
C SER A 7 -7.14 5.37 -4.88
N GLY A 8 -8.33 5.78 -4.48
CA GLY A 8 -9.05 6.87 -5.11
C GLY A 8 -9.23 6.66 -6.61
N LYS A 9 -8.83 7.66 -7.40
CA LYS A 9 -8.89 7.65 -8.87
C LYS A 9 -7.72 6.92 -9.54
N GLY A 10 -6.87 6.23 -8.77
CA GLY A 10 -5.78 5.38 -9.27
C GLY A 10 -4.48 6.10 -9.63
N ARG A 11 -4.29 7.38 -9.28
CA ARG A 11 -3.06 8.13 -9.63
C ARG A 11 -1.79 7.40 -9.20
N VAL A 12 -1.74 6.92 -7.95
CA VAL A 12 -0.56 6.26 -7.39
C VAL A 12 -0.30 4.93 -8.09
N LEU A 13 -1.35 4.20 -8.50
CA LEU A 13 -1.22 2.95 -9.26
C LEU A 13 -0.49 3.18 -10.58
N LEU A 14 -0.85 4.25 -11.29
CA LEU A 14 -0.23 4.61 -12.56
C LEU A 14 1.23 5.03 -12.37
N GLN A 15 1.54 5.83 -11.35
CA GLN A 15 2.92 6.21 -11.01
C GLN A 15 3.75 5.00 -10.58
N ALA A 16 3.19 4.10 -9.78
CA ALA A 16 3.87 2.87 -9.36
C ALA A 16 4.18 1.94 -10.55
N SER A 17 3.46 2.05 -11.65
CA SER A 17 3.68 1.22 -12.85
C SER A 17 5.01 1.48 -13.57
N ASP A 18 5.68 2.60 -13.28
CA ASP A 18 7.04 2.87 -13.76
C ASP A 18 8.09 1.99 -13.07
N LEU A 19 7.71 1.32 -11.98
CA LEU A 19 8.55 0.38 -11.26
C LEU A 19 8.22 -1.06 -11.67
N PRO A 20 9.19 -1.99 -11.59
CA PRO A 20 9.03 -3.36 -12.07
C PRO A 20 8.24 -4.24 -11.08
N PHE A 21 7.08 -3.77 -10.61
CA PHE A 21 6.18 -4.61 -9.83
C PHE A 21 5.55 -5.69 -10.71
N ARG A 22 5.38 -6.90 -10.17
CA ARG A 22 4.69 -7.98 -10.87
C ARG A 22 3.21 -7.67 -11.03
N LYS A 23 2.59 -7.04 -10.02
CA LYS A 23 1.20 -6.64 -10.01
C LYS A 23 0.99 -5.43 -9.11
N ILE A 24 0.09 -4.55 -9.50
CA ILE A 24 -0.33 -3.36 -8.78
C ILE A 24 -1.83 -3.43 -8.55
N ILE A 25 -2.27 -3.27 -7.31
CA ILE A 25 -3.69 -3.32 -6.93
C ILE A 25 -4.03 -2.04 -6.18
N GLY A 26 -5.11 -1.39 -6.58
CA GLY A 26 -5.76 -0.35 -5.79
C GLY A 26 -7.01 -0.91 -5.13
N VAL A 27 -7.19 -0.67 -3.84
CA VAL A 27 -8.41 -1.03 -3.12
C VAL A 27 -9.14 0.26 -2.78
N GLU A 28 -10.36 0.42 -3.32
CA GLU A 28 -11.16 1.63 -3.17
C GLU A 28 -12.59 1.30 -2.82
N PHE A 29 -13.11 1.92 -1.77
CA PHE A 29 -14.47 1.69 -1.28
C PHE A 29 -15.52 2.45 -2.09
N ALA A 30 -15.22 3.70 -2.47
CA ALA A 30 -16.16 4.58 -3.16
C ALA A 30 -16.33 4.17 -4.63
N THR A 31 -17.57 3.84 -5.02
CA THR A 31 -17.90 3.37 -6.38
C THR A 31 -17.44 4.35 -7.45
N GLU A 32 -17.73 5.65 -7.27
CA GLU A 32 -17.40 6.70 -8.25
C GLU A 32 -15.88 6.82 -8.46
N LEU A 33 -15.10 6.72 -7.39
CA LEU A 33 -13.64 6.81 -7.47
C LEU A 33 -13.06 5.55 -8.13
N HIS A 34 -13.56 4.37 -7.75
CA HIS A 34 -13.20 3.11 -8.37
C HIS A 34 -13.48 3.12 -9.88
N ASP A 35 -14.67 3.55 -10.31
CA ASP A 35 -15.04 3.60 -11.73
C ASP A 35 -14.13 4.54 -12.53
N ILE A 36 -13.72 5.65 -11.93
CA ILE A 36 -12.74 6.56 -12.54
C ILE A 36 -11.36 5.89 -12.61
N ALA A 37 -10.94 5.19 -11.56
CA ALA A 37 -9.67 4.48 -11.56
C ALA A 37 -9.61 3.41 -12.66
N VAL A 38 -10.67 2.63 -12.84
CA VAL A 38 -10.78 1.63 -13.91
C VAL A 38 -10.62 2.27 -15.30
N LYS A 39 -11.30 3.39 -15.53
CA LYS A 39 -11.17 4.13 -16.80
C LYS A 39 -9.75 4.67 -17.00
N ASN A 40 -9.16 5.26 -15.96
CA ASN A 40 -7.79 5.79 -16.02
C ASN A 40 -6.77 4.68 -16.33
N ILE A 41 -6.89 3.52 -15.69
CA ILE A 41 -6.02 2.36 -15.94
C ILE A 41 -6.16 1.90 -17.40
N ALA A 42 -7.38 1.82 -17.93
CA ALA A 42 -7.64 1.32 -19.28
C ALA A 42 -7.03 2.21 -20.38
N ILE A 43 -6.95 3.52 -20.17
CA ILE A 43 -6.43 4.48 -21.17
C ILE A 43 -4.96 4.87 -20.95
N TYR A 44 -4.38 4.52 -19.79
CA TYR A 44 -3.04 4.92 -19.43
C TYR A 44 -1.99 4.28 -20.33
N LYS A 45 -1.06 5.11 -20.80
CA LYS A 45 0.12 4.70 -21.57
C LYS A 45 1.29 5.55 -21.10
N GLY A 46 1.99 5.06 -20.06
CA GLY A 46 3.18 5.72 -19.55
C GLY A 46 4.41 5.39 -20.40
N GLU A 47 5.24 6.38 -20.69
CA GLU A 47 6.49 6.19 -21.45
C GLU A 47 7.48 5.25 -20.71
N ASN A 48 7.46 5.28 -19.37
CA ASN A 48 8.37 4.49 -18.52
C ASN A 48 7.67 3.27 -17.88
N GLN A 49 6.44 2.95 -18.29
CA GLN A 49 5.65 1.89 -17.70
C GLN A 49 6.32 0.51 -17.82
N LYS A 50 6.56 -0.13 -16.68
CA LYS A 50 7.15 -1.47 -16.56
C LYS A 50 6.15 -2.52 -16.08
N CYS A 51 5.18 -2.11 -15.26
CA CYS A 51 4.10 -2.99 -14.81
C CYS A 51 2.82 -2.70 -15.59
N HIS A 52 2.30 -3.71 -16.29
CA HIS A 52 1.05 -3.63 -17.04
C HIS A 52 -0.11 -4.36 -16.35
N GLN A 53 0.16 -5.07 -15.26
CA GLN A 53 -0.86 -5.73 -14.45
C GLN A 53 -1.32 -4.79 -13.34
N ILE A 54 -2.23 -3.90 -13.69
CA ILE A 54 -2.80 -2.90 -12.79
C ILE A 54 -4.30 -3.13 -12.70
N GLU A 55 -4.83 -3.21 -11.48
CA GLU A 55 -6.28 -3.32 -11.27
C GLU A 55 -6.74 -2.44 -10.11
N SER A 56 -7.98 -2.00 -10.19
CA SER A 56 -8.73 -1.41 -9.08
C SER A 56 -9.79 -2.39 -8.60
N VAL A 57 -9.86 -2.63 -7.31
CA VAL A 57 -10.83 -3.50 -6.64
C VAL A 57 -11.76 -2.64 -5.80
N ARG A 58 -13.08 -2.74 -6.05
CA ARG A 58 -14.07 -2.05 -5.23
C ARG A 58 -14.37 -2.86 -3.97
N MET A 59 -13.78 -2.46 -2.86
CA MET A 59 -13.93 -3.17 -1.59
C MET A 59 -13.54 -2.25 -0.41
N ASP A 60 -14.10 -2.55 0.76
CA ASP A 60 -13.53 -2.07 2.02
C ASP A 60 -12.19 -2.78 2.25
N PHE A 61 -11.10 -2.00 2.33
CA PHE A 61 -9.75 -2.55 2.46
C PHE A 61 -9.53 -3.29 3.79
N THR A 62 -10.36 -3.07 4.81
CA THR A 62 -10.31 -3.83 6.06
C THR A 62 -10.75 -5.29 5.88
N GLN A 63 -11.47 -5.59 4.79
CA GLN A 63 -11.92 -6.93 4.41
C GLN A 63 -11.15 -7.50 3.23
N PHE A 64 -10.19 -6.76 2.67
CA PHE A 64 -9.41 -7.20 1.53
C PHE A 64 -8.45 -8.32 1.93
N GLU A 65 -8.55 -9.45 1.23
CA GLU A 65 -7.61 -10.56 1.41
C GLU A 65 -6.26 -10.21 0.78
N ILE A 66 -5.25 -10.01 1.63
CA ILE A 66 -3.93 -9.58 1.19
C ILE A 66 -3.18 -10.76 0.59
N PRO A 67 -2.73 -10.68 -0.68
CA PRO A 67 -2.00 -11.75 -1.33
C PRO A 67 -0.71 -12.15 -0.61
N ARG A 68 -0.26 -13.39 -0.84
CA ARG A 68 0.89 -13.99 -0.15
C ARG A 68 2.26 -13.61 -0.74
N ASP A 69 2.29 -12.68 -1.67
CA ASP A 69 3.52 -12.18 -2.30
C ASP A 69 4.28 -11.19 -1.40
N PRO A 70 5.59 -10.98 -1.61
CA PRO A 70 6.30 -9.83 -1.08
C PRO A 70 5.55 -8.54 -1.41
N LEU A 71 5.36 -7.68 -0.41
CA LEU A 71 4.37 -6.59 -0.45
C LEU A 71 5.01 -5.24 -0.19
N VAL A 72 4.66 -4.26 -1.03
CA VAL A 72 4.72 -2.83 -0.72
C VAL A 72 3.28 -2.37 -0.47
N ALA A 73 2.95 -2.07 0.78
CA ALA A 73 1.67 -1.48 1.18
C ALA A 73 1.80 0.04 1.19
N PHE A 74 0.96 0.71 0.42
CA PHE A 74 0.92 2.16 0.33
C PHE A 74 -0.37 2.69 0.96
N LEU A 75 -0.23 3.72 1.80
CA LEU A 75 -1.34 4.40 2.47
C LEU A 75 -1.14 5.91 2.35
N TYR A 76 -2.12 6.60 1.83
CA TYR A 76 -2.17 8.07 1.85
C TYR A 76 -3.36 8.51 2.69
N ASN A 77 -3.16 8.66 4.01
CA ASN A 77 -4.19 9.08 4.97
C ASN A 77 -5.58 8.46 4.66
N PRO A 78 -5.69 7.12 4.62
CA PRO A 78 -6.80 6.45 3.94
C PRO A 78 -8.14 6.58 4.67
N SER A 79 -8.14 6.83 5.99
CA SER A 79 -9.37 6.85 6.78
C SER A 79 -9.15 7.33 8.22
N SER A 80 -10.12 7.04 9.13
CA SER A 80 -9.99 7.27 10.56
C SER A 80 -8.91 6.40 11.21
N GLU A 81 -8.50 6.76 12.43
CA GLU A 81 -7.51 5.98 13.20
C GLU A 81 -7.93 4.52 13.38
N ALA A 82 -9.19 4.28 13.77
CA ALA A 82 -9.70 2.94 14.00
C ALA A 82 -9.64 2.06 12.73
N ILE A 83 -9.99 2.61 11.58
CA ILE A 83 -9.97 1.90 10.29
C ILE A 83 -8.51 1.68 9.84
N THR A 84 -7.64 2.66 10.01
CA THR A 84 -6.21 2.52 9.68
C THR A 84 -5.55 1.47 10.59
N PHE A 85 -5.91 1.42 11.87
CA PHE A 85 -5.46 0.39 12.80
C PHE A 85 -5.97 -1.01 12.42
N ALA A 86 -7.24 -1.14 12.02
CA ALA A 86 -7.78 -2.40 11.52
C ALA A 86 -7.02 -2.91 10.28
N LEU A 87 -6.68 -2.04 9.34
CA LEU A 87 -5.85 -2.38 8.19
C LEU A 87 -4.46 -2.84 8.62
N ALA A 88 -3.81 -2.12 9.54
CA ALA A 88 -2.50 -2.51 10.06
C ALA A 88 -2.53 -3.90 10.70
N ASN A 89 -3.59 -4.22 11.46
CA ASN A 89 -3.79 -5.56 12.02
C ASN A 89 -4.00 -6.64 10.95
N ASN A 90 -4.74 -6.34 9.87
CA ASN A 90 -4.92 -7.28 8.76
C ASN A 90 -3.59 -7.57 8.03
N ILE A 91 -2.77 -6.53 7.83
CA ILE A 91 -1.43 -6.70 7.26
C ILE A 91 -0.58 -7.57 8.20
N ALA A 92 -0.62 -7.31 9.51
CA ALA A 92 0.10 -8.07 10.52
C ALA A 92 -0.29 -9.56 10.51
N LYS A 93 -1.59 -9.84 10.55
CA LYS A 93 -2.13 -11.19 10.47
C LYS A 93 -1.67 -11.91 9.21
N SER A 94 -1.81 -11.26 8.06
CA SER A 94 -1.40 -11.82 6.76
C SER A 94 0.09 -12.16 6.70
N VAL A 95 0.97 -11.32 7.30
CA VAL A 95 2.41 -11.58 7.36
C VAL A 95 2.76 -12.65 8.38
N ALA A 96 2.04 -12.72 9.51
CA ALA A 96 2.23 -13.77 10.50
C ALA A 96 1.84 -15.16 9.95
N GLU A 97 0.74 -15.25 9.22
CA GLU A 97 0.26 -16.49 8.58
C GLU A 97 1.14 -16.90 7.38
N ASN A 98 1.73 -15.96 6.69
CA ASN A 98 2.62 -16.20 5.56
C ASN A 98 3.81 -15.23 5.60
N PRO A 99 4.89 -15.56 6.33
CA PRO A 99 6.07 -14.71 6.48
C PRO A 99 6.71 -14.34 5.14
N ARG A 100 6.84 -13.04 4.90
CA ARG A 100 7.40 -12.48 3.67
C ARG A 100 7.92 -11.06 3.89
N GLU A 101 8.65 -10.57 2.92
CA GLU A 101 9.13 -9.18 2.90
C GLU A 101 7.96 -8.21 2.79
N LEU A 102 7.93 -7.24 3.70
CA LEU A 102 6.93 -6.18 3.76
C LEU A 102 7.61 -4.81 3.83
N TRP A 103 7.10 -3.91 3.01
CA TRP A 103 7.34 -2.48 3.10
C TRP A 103 6.01 -1.76 3.28
N VAL A 104 5.97 -0.78 4.16
CA VAL A 104 4.83 0.11 4.34
C VAL A 104 5.28 1.53 4.06
N ILE A 105 4.62 2.18 3.11
CA ILE A 105 4.80 3.60 2.79
C ILE A 105 3.55 4.32 3.27
N TYR A 106 3.67 5.08 4.34
CA TYR A 106 2.56 5.84 4.91
C TYR A 106 2.78 7.32 4.67
N VAL A 107 1.98 7.90 3.77
CA VAL A 107 2.03 9.32 3.40
C VAL A 107 1.05 10.09 4.27
N THR A 108 1.46 11.27 4.76
CA THR A 108 0.74 12.09 5.75
C THR A 108 0.27 11.25 6.94
N PRO A 109 1.20 10.64 7.71
CA PRO A 109 0.83 9.73 8.78
C PRO A 109 0.20 10.51 9.94
N ASN A 110 -1.14 10.49 10.01
CA ASN A 110 -1.90 11.15 11.07
C ASN A 110 -1.99 10.31 12.34
N TYR A 111 -1.69 9.00 12.23
CA TYR A 111 -1.82 8.05 13.32
C TYR A 111 -0.58 7.17 13.43
N ASN A 112 -0.20 6.87 14.67
CA ASN A 112 0.99 6.05 14.94
C ASN A 112 0.64 4.55 15.00
N VAL A 113 0.07 4.02 13.91
CA VAL A 113 -0.44 2.64 13.86
C VAL A 113 0.61 1.58 13.57
N PHE A 114 1.83 1.97 13.17
CA PHE A 114 2.92 1.04 12.85
C PHE A 114 4.11 1.14 13.80
N GLU A 115 4.03 1.95 14.85
CA GLU A 115 5.07 2.14 15.87
C GLU A 115 4.60 1.62 17.24
N GLY A 116 5.54 1.31 18.12
CA GLY A 116 5.24 1.17 19.55
C GLY A 116 4.46 -0.07 19.96
N GLY A 117 4.88 -1.27 19.54
CA GLY A 117 4.30 -2.53 20.03
C GLY A 117 3.19 -3.10 19.15
N HIS A 118 3.10 -2.65 17.93
CA HIS A 118 2.26 -3.29 16.92
C HIS A 118 2.72 -4.76 16.72
N PRO A 119 1.80 -5.72 16.46
CA PRO A 119 2.13 -7.13 16.23
C PRO A 119 3.15 -7.37 15.11
N LEU A 120 3.30 -6.44 14.17
CA LEU A 120 4.39 -6.41 13.22
C LEU A 120 5.59 -5.73 13.87
N ASP A 121 6.69 -6.46 13.99
CA ASP A 121 7.99 -5.88 14.33
C ASP A 121 8.55 -5.12 13.11
N LEU A 122 7.99 -3.93 12.88
CA LEU A 122 8.41 -3.07 11.79
C LEU A 122 9.43 -2.04 12.27
N ARG A 123 10.51 -1.94 11.52
CA ARG A 123 11.51 -0.91 11.71
C ARG A 123 11.20 0.28 10.80
N LYS A 124 11.11 1.48 11.38
CA LYS A 124 11.05 2.72 10.61
C LYS A 124 12.43 3.00 10.01
N VAL A 125 12.50 3.04 8.70
CA VAL A 125 13.78 3.19 7.96
C VAL A 125 13.97 4.59 7.40
N LYS A 126 12.89 5.31 7.16
CA LYS A 126 12.92 6.69 6.68
C LYS A 126 11.66 7.43 7.09
N SER A 127 11.77 8.69 7.42
CA SER A 127 10.61 9.55 7.63
C SER A 127 10.96 11.01 7.37
N VAL A 128 9.95 11.77 6.93
CA VAL A 128 9.96 13.24 6.91
C VAL A 128 8.71 13.65 7.69
N PRO A 129 8.86 14.40 8.80
CA PRO A 129 7.72 14.82 9.62
C PRO A 129 6.60 15.40 8.77
N ASP A 130 5.37 15.06 9.09
CA ASP A 130 4.12 15.48 8.43
C ASP A 130 4.02 15.18 6.93
N LYS A 131 5.00 14.48 6.34
CA LYS A 131 5.00 14.11 4.94
C LYS A 131 4.86 12.60 4.72
N TYR A 132 5.80 11.82 5.23
CA TYR A 132 5.74 10.36 5.09
C TYR A 132 6.61 9.61 6.09
N ALA A 133 6.29 8.35 6.29
CA ALA A 133 7.13 7.37 6.99
C ALA A 133 7.18 6.06 6.20
N ILE A 134 8.34 5.41 6.22
CA ILE A 134 8.57 4.12 5.57
C ILE A 134 9.01 3.12 6.63
N PHE A 135 8.33 1.97 6.64
CA PHE A 135 8.58 0.88 7.57
C PHE A 135 8.85 -0.42 6.81
N THR A 136 9.58 -1.34 7.43
CA THR A 136 9.84 -2.68 6.88
C THR A 136 10.14 -3.70 7.96
N ASN A 137 9.87 -4.97 7.66
CA ASN A 137 10.26 -6.13 8.48
C ASN A 137 11.58 -6.76 8.03
N THR A 138 12.25 -6.24 7.01
CA THR A 138 13.51 -6.80 6.51
C THR A 138 14.74 -6.06 7.04
N SER A 139 15.79 -6.80 7.36
CA SER A 139 17.09 -6.25 7.76
C SER A 139 17.93 -5.73 6.57
N LYS A 140 17.59 -6.13 5.34
CA LYS A 140 18.31 -5.76 4.11
C LYS A 140 18.18 -4.29 3.71
N ALA A 141 17.25 -3.56 4.30
CA ALA A 141 16.86 -2.22 3.90
C ALA A 141 17.86 -1.10 4.24
N ALA A 142 18.85 -1.36 5.07
CA ALA A 142 19.76 -0.29 5.53
C ALA A 142 20.76 0.21 4.46
N ALA A 143 20.91 -0.50 3.35
CA ALA A 143 21.89 -0.19 2.31
C ALA A 143 21.31 0.49 1.06
N ALA A 144 19.98 0.62 0.94
CA ALA A 144 19.31 1.03 -0.30
C ALA A 144 18.55 2.36 -0.23
N LEU A 145 18.57 3.06 0.90
CA LEU A 145 17.90 4.35 1.14
C LEU A 145 18.90 5.40 1.63
#